data_058748504493b344226e16e413cb90da
#
_entry.id   058748504493b344226e16e413cb90da
#
_cell.length_a   1.000
_cell.length_b   1.000
_cell.length_c   1.000
_cell.angle_alpha   90.00
_cell.angle_beta   90.00
_cell.angle_gamma   90.00
#
_symmetry.space_group_name_H-M   'P 1'
#
loop_
_entity.id
_entity.type
_entity.pdbx_description
1 polymer ?
#
loop_
_entity_poly.entity_id
_entity_poly.type
_entity_poly.pdbx_seq_one_letter_code
_entity_poly.pdbx_strand_id
1 'polypeptide(L)' 'QADNVNALNSLGSLYYSKGANTMKTDVEKAKVEFKEAKEYLDKLIPLLSADKPAQKKMMDNAKTMLNFIDSQVK' A
#
# COMPACT_ATOMS: atom_id res chain seq x y z
N GLN A 1 -8.40 4.70 15.29
CA GLN A 1 -9.02 5.64 14.37
C GLN A 1 -8.75 5.24 12.94
N ALA A 2 -9.75 5.41 12.11
CA ALA A 2 -9.68 4.99 10.71
C ALA A 2 -8.63 5.76 9.93
N ASP A 3 -8.29 6.96 10.39
CA ASP A 3 -7.32 7.84 9.72
C ASP A 3 -5.96 7.85 10.41
N ASN A 4 -5.66 6.83 11.19
CA ASN A 4 -4.37 6.73 11.85
C ASN A 4 -3.30 6.39 10.82
N VAL A 5 -2.32 7.29 10.64
CA VAL A 5 -1.26 7.16 9.66
C VAL A 5 -0.48 5.84 9.83
N ASN A 6 -0.10 5.52 11.05
CA ASN A 6 0.68 4.32 11.32
C ASN A 6 -0.12 3.05 11.01
N ALA A 7 -1.40 3.04 11.38
CA ALA A 7 -2.25 1.89 11.11
C ALA A 7 -2.45 1.69 9.59
N LEU A 8 -2.70 2.77 8.87
CA LEU A 8 -2.88 2.69 7.42
C LEU A 8 -1.60 2.23 6.72
N ASN A 9 -0.46 2.74 7.16
CA ASN A 9 0.81 2.32 6.62
C ASN A 9 1.07 0.83 6.88
N SER A 10 0.79 0.37 8.09
CA SER A 10 0.98 -1.04 8.45
C SER A 10 0.06 -1.94 7.65
N LEU A 11 -1.21 -1.58 7.51
CA LEU A 11 -2.18 -2.38 6.76
C LEU A 11 -1.83 -2.41 5.27
N GLY A 12 -1.49 -1.26 4.70
CA GLY A 12 -1.10 -1.21 3.31
C GLY A 12 0.12 -2.08 3.01
N SER A 13 1.14 -2.00 3.88
CA SER A 13 2.34 -2.80 3.74
C SER A 13 2.06 -4.29 3.94
N LEU A 14 1.20 -4.62 4.89
CA LEU A 14 0.84 -6.01 5.15
C LEU A 14 0.16 -6.65 3.94
N TYR A 15 -0.85 -5.99 3.38
CA TYR A 15 -1.55 -6.55 2.23
C TYR A 15 -0.67 -6.54 0.98
N TYR A 16 0.21 -5.55 0.84
CA TYR A 16 1.18 -5.55 -0.24
C TYR A 16 2.09 -6.78 -0.16
N SER A 17 2.61 -7.08 1.04
CA SER A 17 3.47 -8.25 1.24
C SER A 17 2.72 -9.54 1.00
N LYS A 18 1.48 -9.62 1.47
CA LYS A 18 0.63 -10.80 1.22
C LYS A 18 0.44 -11.02 -0.28
N GLY A 19 0.12 -9.95 -1.00
CA GLY A 19 -0.05 -10.04 -2.45
C GLY A 19 1.20 -10.54 -3.15
N ALA A 20 2.37 -10.00 -2.75
CA ALA A 20 3.64 -10.40 -3.34
C ALA A 20 3.93 -11.89 -3.10
N ASN A 21 3.61 -12.40 -1.91
CA ASN A 21 3.79 -13.81 -1.61
C ASN A 21 2.77 -14.68 -2.34
N THR A 22 1.51 -14.29 -2.33
CA THR A 22 0.45 -15.03 -2.97
C THR A 22 0.63 -15.12 -4.48
N MET A 23 1.23 -14.09 -5.08
CA MET A 23 1.46 -14.05 -6.52
C MET A 23 2.27 -15.24 -7.02
N LYS A 24 3.08 -15.84 -6.14
CA LYS A 24 3.90 -17.00 -6.51
C LYS A 24 3.06 -18.25 -6.74
N THR A 25 1.88 -18.32 -6.16
CA THR A 25 1.02 -19.50 -6.22
C THR A 25 -0.36 -19.24 -6.80
N ASP A 26 -0.91 -18.04 -6.61
CA ASP A 26 -2.26 -17.70 -7.05
C ASP A 26 -2.34 -16.23 -7.42
N VAL A 27 -2.19 -15.95 -8.70
CA VAL A 27 -2.18 -14.56 -9.22
C VAL A 27 -3.52 -13.87 -8.99
N GLU A 28 -4.63 -14.57 -9.14
CA GLU A 28 -5.96 -13.94 -8.98
C GLU A 28 -6.21 -13.54 -7.53
N LYS A 29 -5.83 -14.37 -6.59
CA LYS A 29 -5.94 -14.04 -5.18
C LYS A 29 -5.00 -12.90 -4.81
N ALA A 30 -3.80 -12.89 -5.39
CA ALA A 30 -2.83 -11.82 -5.16
C ALA A 30 -3.41 -10.46 -5.59
N LYS A 31 -4.12 -10.43 -6.71
CA LYS A 31 -4.74 -9.19 -7.18
C LYS A 31 -5.75 -8.64 -6.17
N VAL A 32 -6.50 -9.51 -5.51
CA VAL A 32 -7.44 -9.07 -4.46
C VAL A 32 -6.67 -8.45 -3.30
N GLU A 33 -5.59 -9.08 -2.88
CA GLU A 33 -4.78 -8.56 -1.77
C GLU A 33 -4.12 -7.22 -2.16
N PHE A 34 -3.64 -7.10 -3.39
CA PHE A 34 -3.10 -5.83 -3.87
C PHE A 34 -4.14 -4.72 -3.91
N LYS A 35 -5.38 -5.04 -4.28
CA LYS A 35 -6.45 -4.04 -4.27
C LYS A 35 -6.74 -3.55 -2.86
N GLU A 36 -6.69 -4.44 -1.87
CA GLU A 36 -6.85 -4.04 -0.48
C GLU A 36 -5.70 -3.14 -0.04
N ALA A 37 -4.46 -3.50 -0.39
CA ALA A 37 -3.32 -2.66 -0.09
C ALA A 37 -3.49 -1.26 -0.70
N LYS A 38 -3.95 -1.20 -1.94
CA LYS A 38 -4.17 0.07 -2.62
C LYS A 38 -5.17 0.94 -1.88
N GLU A 39 -6.26 0.36 -1.38
CA GLU A 39 -7.25 1.13 -0.62
C GLU A 39 -6.62 1.81 0.60
N TYR A 40 -5.82 1.07 1.36
CA TYR A 40 -5.16 1.62 2.54
C TYR A 40 -4.13 2.68 2.16
N LEU A 41 -3.35 2.43 1.11
CA LEU A 41 -2.33 3.38 0.67
C LEU A 41 -2.95 4.65 0.10
N ASP A 42 -4.06 4.54 -0.63
CA ASP A 42 -4.77 5.70 -1.15
C ASP A 42 -5.33 6.59 -0.03
N LYS A 43 -5.74 5.98 1.07
CA LYS A 43 -6.20 6.73 2.24
C LYS A 43 -5.04 7.36 3.00
N LEU A 44 -3.88 6.71 2.97
CA LEU A 44 -2.70 7.16 3.70
C LEU A 44 -2.08 8.41 3.09
N ILE A 45 -1.91 8.44 1.79
CA ILE A 45 -1.16 9.49 1.12
C ILE A 45 -1.66 10.90 1.43
N PRO A 46 -2.99 11.19 1.37
CA PRO A 46 -3.46 12.54 1.69
C PRO A 46 -3.26 12.96 3.14
N LEU A 47 -3.00 12.01 4.02
CA LEU A 47 -2.77 12.31 5.43
C LEU A 47 -1.31 12.63 5.73
N LEU A 48 -0.41 12.41 4.76
CA LEU A 48 1.02 12.61 4.96
C LEU A 48 1.43 14.01 4.55
N SER A 49 2.43 14.55 5.27
CA SER A 49 2.99 15.87 4.96
C SER A 49 4.38 15.71 4.38
N ALA A 50 4.61 16.27 3.19
CA ALA A 50 5.92 16.26 2.55
C ALA A 50 6.94 17.11 3.31
N ASP A 51 6.48 17.99 4.19
CA ASP A 51 7.36 18.82 5.01
C ASP A 51 8.03 18.06 6.14
N LYS A 52 7.50 16.88 6.50
CA LYS A 52 8.06 16.04 7.56
C LYS A 52 8.87 14.92 6.92
N PRO A 53 10.18 14.83 7.19
CA PRO A 53 11.04 13.84 6.52
C PRO A 53 10.55 12.39 6.66
N ALA A 54 10.10 12.01 7.86
CA ALA A 54 9.60 10.64 8.07
C ALA A 54 8.35 10.37 7.26
N GLN A 55 7.44 11.35 7.17
CA GLN A 55 6.20 11.19 6.41
C GLN A 55 6.45 11.25 4.91
N LYS A 56 7.42 12.07 4.47
CA LYS A 56 7.79 12.08 3.06
C LYS A 56 8.32 10.74 2.61
N LYS A 57 9.16 10.11 3.44
CA LYS A 57 9.69 8.79 3.13
C LYS A 57 8.56 7.75 3.05
N MET A 58 7.60 7.82 3.96
CA MET A 58 6.44 6.96 3.97
C MET A 58 5.60 7.16 2.70
N MET A 59 5.43 8.41 2.29
CA MET A 59 4.72 8.74 1.05
C MET A 59 5.41 8.17 -0.17
N ASP A 60 6.74 8.30 -0.27
CA ASP A 60 7.51 7.77 -1.38
C ASP A 60 7.39 6.25 -1.45
N ASN A 61 7.44 5.58 -0.30
CA ASN A 61 7.26 4.13 -0.24
C ASN A 61 5.86 3.72 -0.69
N ALA A 62 4.83 4.46 -0.24
CA ALA A 62 3.46 4.18 -0.63
C ALA A 62 3.27 4.33 -2.14
N LYS A 63 3.84 5.37 -2.72
CA LYS A 63 3.75 5.59 -4.17
C LYS A 63 4.44 4.49 -4.96
N THR A 64 5.59 4.03 -4.47
CA THR A 64 6.31 2.93 -5.09
C THR A 64 5.47 1.65 -5.07
N MET A 65 4.85 1.35 -3.93
CA MET A 65 3.99 0.19 -3.82
C MET A 65 2.77 0.31 -4.74
N LEU A 66 2.17 1.50 -4.81
CA LEU A 66 1.01 1.72 -5.69
C LEU A 66 1.37 1.54 -7.16
N ASN A 67 2.54 2.00 -7.58
CA ASN A 67 2.98 1.81 -8.96
C ASN A 67 3.10 0.33 -9.30
N PHE A 68 3.68 -0.45 -8.41
CA PHE A 68 3.78 -1.89 -8.60
C PHE A 68 2.40 -2.55 -8.65
N ILE A 69 1.53 -2.18 -7.70
CA ILE A 69 0.16 -2.71 -7.64
C ILE A 69 -0.57 -2.43 -8.95
N ASP A 70 -0.51 -1.19 -9.43
CA ASP A 70 -1.19 -0.81 -10.66
C ASP A 70 -0.72 -1.65 -11.85
N SER A 71 0.56 -2.01 -11.89
CA SER A 71 1.10 -2.85 -12.95
C SER A 71 0.60 -4.29 -12.86
N GLN A 72 0.22 -4.75 -11.67
CA GLN A 72 -0.20 -6.14 -11.46
C GLN A 72 -1.71 -6.35 -11.62
N VAL A 73 -2.53 -5.31 -11.35
CA VAL A 73 -3.99 -5.46 -11.35
C VAL A 73 -4.67 -4.91 -12.60
N LYS A 74 -3.93 -4.56 -13.58
CA LYS A 74 -4.49 -4.10 -14.86
C LYS A 74 -5.23 -5.21 -15.60
#